data_cc00d1710f5ee681aad9a7fefbe82b96
#
_entry.id   cc00d1710f5ee681aad9a7fefbe82b96
#
_cell.length_a   1.000
_cell.length_b   1.000
_cell.length_c   1.000
_cell.angle_alpha   90.00
_cell.angle_beta   90.00
_cell.angle_gamma   90.00
#
_symmetry.space_group_name_H-M   'P 1'
#
loop_
_entity.id
_entity.type
_entity.pdbx_description
1 polymer ?
#
loop_
_entity_poly.entity_id
_entity_poly.type
_entity_poly.pdbx_seq_one_letter_code
_entity_poly.pdbx_strand_id
1 'polypeptide(L)'
;LQAARENNIYVPSMCTLEQLPSYGACRLCIVEVDGLRGFPTSCTTPVEAGMVIRTDTAEIRGLRQEILKLLLSEHPASCLFCDEHDECKKFMGTIRKVGVTTGCRYCPNDASCELQEIVDKVGLTETSYPVYYRGFPVEKYDPFYDRDYNLCILCGRCVRVCNSVRLNGTLAFKQRGKLTTIGPAFDRTHLEAGCEFCGACVTVCPTGAISAKASKWYGMADTQVTTTCMFCSVGCQMKLKVKNDEVIDALPDYDSDVDQGLICVKGRFAIPEY
;
A
#
# COMPACT_ATOMS: atom_id res chain seq x y z
N LEU A 1 19.05 0.83 0.02
CA LEU A 1 17.90 1.56 -0.47
C LEU A 1 17.88 3.00 0.08
N GLN A 2 18.12 3.17 1.37
CA GLN A 2 18.15 4.49 2.00
C GLN A 2 19.20 5.41 1.35
N ALA A 3 20.43 4.95 1.21
CA ALA A 3 21.51 5.71 0.55
C ALA A 3 21.14 6.12 -0.89
N ALA A 4 20.41 5.29 -1.63
CA ALA A 4 19.91 5.64 -2.96
C ALA A 4 18.90 6.79 -2.89
N ARG A 5 17.94 6.73 -1.95
CA ARG A 5 16.94 7.80 -1.75
C ARG A 5 17.57 9.13 -1.35
N GLU A 6 18.53 9.13 -0.43
CA GLU A 6 19.27 10.32 0.00
C GLU A 6 20.05 10.98 -1.15
N ASN A 7 20.38 10.21 -2.19
CA ASN A 7 21.04 10.71 -3.40
C ASN A 7 20.07 10.86 -4.61
N ASN A 8 18.77 10.88 -4.39
CA ASN A 8 17.74 11.01 -5.44
C ASN A 8 17.81 9.92 -6.53
N ILE A 9 18.30 8.74 -6.20
CA ILE A 9 18.34 7.58 -7.09
C ILE A 9 17.10 6.74 -6.86
N TYR A 10 16.25 6.64 -7.88
CA TYR A 10 15.03 5.84 -7.78
C TYR A 10 15.32 4.34 -7.81
N VAL A 11 14.88 3.63 -6.80
CA VAL A 11 14.87 2.16 -6.72
C VAL A 11 13.49 1.71 -6.27
N PRO A 12 12.73 0.94 -7.08
CA PRO A 12 11.36 0.56 -6.75
C PRO A 12 11.31 -0.36 -5.53
N SER A 13 10.29 -0.19 -4.68
CA SER A 13 10.04 -1.10 -3.56
C SER A 13 8.58 -1.02 -3.11
N MET A 14 7.96 -2.18 -2.85
CA MET A 14 6.57 -2.28 -2.38
C MET A 14 6.45 -2.64 -0.90
N CYS A 15 7.44 -3.30 -0.32
CA CYS A 15 7.36 -3.75 1.08
C CYS A 15 8.08 -2.82 2.07
N THR A 16 8.85 -1.84 1.61
CA THR A 16 9.65 -0.95 2.46
C THR A 16 8.98 0.40 2.63
N LEU A 17 8.89 0.87 3.85
CA LEU A 17 8.55 2.22 4.25
C LEU A 17 9.62 2.73 5.22
N GLU A 18 9.78 4.04 5.32
CA GLU A 18 10.79 4.66 6.18
C GLU A 18 10.56 4.32 7.65
N GLN A 19 9.30 4.32 8.08
CA GLN A 19 8.88 4.04 9.45
C GLN A 19 8.94 2.54 9.82
N LEU A 20 9.30 1.66 8.88
CA LEU A 20 9.30 0.22 9.09
C LEU A 20 10.71 -0.37 8.90
N PRO A 21 11.09 -1.33 9.73
CA PRO A 21 12.34 -2.06 9.51
C PRO A 21 12.34 -2.73 8.12
N SER A 22 13.50 -2.87 7.53
CA SER A 22 13.67 -3.52 6.22
C SER A 22 13.16 -4.97 6.23
N TYR A 23 12.59 -5.43 5.12
CA TYR A 23 11.92 -6.74 5.08
C TYR A 23 12.36 -7.63 3.90
N GLY A 24 12.70 -7.04 2.75
CA GLY A 24 13.20 -7.78 1.57
C GLY A 24 12.19 -8.67 0.88
N ALA A 25 10.88 -8.58 1.17
CA ALA A 25 9.87 -9.52 0.68
C ALA A 25 9.48 -9.32 -0.79
N CYS A 26 9.27 -8.07 -1.24
CA CYS A 26 8.77 -7.81 -2.60
C CYS A 26 9.81 -8.01 -3.71
N ARG A 27 11.08 -8.04 -3.39
CA ARG A 27 12.23 -8.25 -4.29
C ARG A 27 12.41 -7.19 -5.39
N LEU A 28 11.59 -6.14 -5.45
CA LEU A 28 11.69 -5.10 -6.47
C LEU A 28 12.93 -4.22 -6.33
N CYS A 29 13.47 -4.06 -5.11
CA CYS A 29 14.64 -3.23 -4.84
C CYS A 29 15.99 -3.94 -5.07
N ILE A 30 16.01 -4.95 -5.93
CA ILE A 30 17.25 -5.65 -6.31
C ILE A 30 18.21 -4.70 -7.01
N VAL A 31 19.51 -4.91 -6.76
CA VAL A 31 20.62 -4.15 -7.34
C VAL A 31 21.75 -5.09 -7.74
N GLU A 32 22.63 -4.65 -8.60
CA GLU A 32 23.88 -5.32 -8.92
C GLU A 32 25.00 -4.67 -8.11
N VAL A 33 25.85 -5.48 -7.47
CA VAL A 33 26.98 -5.00 -6.66
C VAL A 33 28.24 -5.71 -7.13
N ASP A 34 29.26 -4.95 -7.49
CA ASP A 34 30.53 -5.52 -7.94
C ASP A 34 31.13 -6.44 -6.86
N GLY A 35 31.52 -7.62 -7.27
CA GLY A 35 32.08 -8.64 -6.37
C GLY A 35 31.06 -9.49 -5.61
N LEU A 36 29.77 -9.17 -5.67
CA LEU A 36 28.72 -10.01 -5.10
C LEU A 36 28.01 -10.85 -6.18
N ARG A 37 27.72 -12.09 -5.84
CA ARG A 37 26.96 -12.99 -6.74
C ARG A 37 25.47 -12.71 -6.64
N GLY A 38 24.82 -12.57 -7.78
CA GLY A 38 23.36 -12.40 -7.89
C GLY A 38 22.92 -10.96 -7.64
N PHE A 39 21.65 -10.78 -7.30
CA PHE A 39 20.99 -9.47 -7.16
C PHE A 39 20.47 -9.28 -5.74
N PRO A 40 21.29 -8.77 -4.80
CA PRO A 40 20.85 -8.50 -3.44
C PRO A 40 19.74 -7.42 -3.42
N THR A 41 18.89 -7.47 -2.40
CA THR A 41 17.89 -6.43 -2.17
C THR A 41 18.51 -5.23 -1.47
N SER A 42 18.48 -4.06 -2.07
CA SER A 42 19.06 -2.84 -1.50
C SER A 42 18.46 -2.42 -0.15
N CYS A 43 17.23 -2.83 0.15
CA CYS A 43 16.61 -2.50 1.45
C CYS A 43 17.22 -3.28 2.63
N THR A 44 17.86 -4.43 2.41
CA THR A 44 18.42 -5.28 3.46
C THR A 44 19.93 -5.43 3.36
N THR A 45 20.55 -4.83 2.35
CA THR A 45 22.00 -4.88 2.15
C THR A 45 22.60 -3.60 2.70
N PRO A 46 23.46 -3.66 3.73
CA PRO A 46 24.21 -2.51 4.21
C PRO A 46 25.17 -2.02 3.13
N VAL A 47 25.45 -0.72 3.11
CA VAL A 47 26.45 -0.12 2.23
C VAL A 47 27.78 -0.02 2.95
N GLU A 48 28.87 -0.26 2.21
CA GLU A 48 30.25 -0.18 2.69
C GLU A 48 31.06 0.75 1.78
N ALA A 49 32.14 1.31 2.32
CA ALA A 49 33.01 2.19 1.55
C ALA A 49 33.64 1.44 0.36
N GLY A 50 33.63 2.05 -0.80
CA GLY A 50 34.19 1.46 -2.03
C GLY A 50 33.23 0.52 -2.80
N MET A 51 32.01 0.26 -2.30
CA MET A 51 31.02 -0.49 -3.06
C MET A 51 30.64 0.23 -4.35
N VAL A 52 30.64 -0.50 -5.46
CA VAL A 52 30.08 -0.06 -6.75
C VAL A 52 28.74 -0.74 -6.97
N ILE A 53 27.67 0.05 -7.02
CA ILE A 53 26.31 -0.45 -7.08
C ILE A 53 25.63 0.08 -8.35
N ARG A 54 25.06 -0.82 -9.15
CA ARG A 54 24.22 -0.47 -10.32
C ARG A 54 22.77 -0.71 -9.94
N THR A 55 21.97 0.33 -10.07
CA THR A 55 20.54 0.30 -9.69
C THR A 55 19.61 0.07 -10.86
N ASP A 56 20.10 0.25 -12.10
CA ASP A 56 19.28 0.18 -13.31
C ASP A 56 20.10 -0.32 -14.51
N THR A 57 20.27 -1.64 -14.62
CA THR A 57 20.81 -2.32 -15.79
C THR A 57 19.69 -3.01 -16.58
N ALA A 58 19.93 -3.41 -17.81
CA ALA A 58 18.96 -4.16 -18.62
C ALA A 58 18.52 -5.46 -17.91
N GLU A 59 19.46 -6.14 -17.26
CA GLU A 59 19.18 -7.36 -16.50
C GLU A 59 18.30 -7.09 -15.28
N ILE A 60 18.61 -6.04 -14.48
CA ILE A 60 17.79 -5.63 -13.35
C ILE A 60 16.37 -5.26 -13.78
N ARG A 61 16.22 -4.50 -14.90
CA ARG A 61 14.89 -4.16 -15.43
C ARG A 61 14.10 -5.40 -15.82
N GLY A 62 14.71 -6.33 -16.55
CA GLY A 62 14.08 -7.58 -16.92
C GLY A 62 13.61 -8.38 -15.70
N LEU A 63 14.45 -8.51 -14.68
CA LEU A 63 14.09 -9.19 -13.43
C LEU A 63 12.95 -8.48 -12.67
N ARG A 64 12.95 -7.15 -12.62
CA ARG A 64 11.85 -6.37 -12.00
C ARG A 64 10.54 -6.55 -12.76
N GLN A 65 10.59 -6.57 -14.09
CA GLN A 65 9.42 -6.85 -14.92
C GLN A 65 8.86 -8.25 -14.64
N GLU A 66 9.70 -9.27 -14.54
CA GLU A 66 9.24 -10.62 -14.19
C GLU A 66 8.64 -10.70 -12.76
N ILE A 67 9.23 -10.02 -11.78
CA ILE A 67 8.66 -9.92 -10.44
C ILE A 67 7.28 -9.24 -10.48
N LEU A 68 7.12 -8.15 -11.25
CA LEU A 68 5.83 -7.48 -11.40
C LEU A 68 4.80 -8.36 -12.12
N LYS A 69 5.17 -9.07 -13.17
CA LYS A 69 4.29 -10.04 -13.83
C LYS A 69 3.78 -11.11 -12.86
N LEU A 70 4.66 -11.64 -12.01
CA LEU A 70 4.27 -12.59 -10.97
C LEU A 70 3.32 -11.98 -9.93
N LEU A 71 3.54 -10.74 -9.49
CA LEU A 71 2.62 -10.04 -8.60
C LEU A 71 1.25 -9.80 -9.25
N LEU A 72 1.24 -9.39 -10.52
CA LEU A 72 0.03 -9.10 -11.29
C LEU A 72 -0.74 -10.37 -11.67
N SER A 73 -0.10 -11.55 -11.69
CA SER A 73 -0.78 -12.82 -11.98
C SER A 73 -1.84 -13.19 -10.91
N GLU A 74 -1.74 -12.66 -9.70
CA GLU A 74 -2.74 -12.84 -8.63
C GLU A 74 -3.46 -11.52 -8.25
N HIS A 75 -3.18 -10.42 -8.95
CA HIS A 75 -3.77 -9.11 -8.69
C HIS A 75 -4.62 -8.66 -9.89
N PRO A 76 -5.91 -8.33 -9.71
CA PRO A 76 -6.80 -7.95 -10.81
C PRO A 76 -6.46 -6.56 -11.35
N ALA A 77 -5.46 -6.48 -12.21
CA ALA A 77 -4.88 -5.25 -12.75
C ALA A 77 -5.00 -5.15 -14.28
N SER A 78 -5.95 -5.84 -14.89
CA SER A 78 -6.12 -5.86 -16.35
C SER A 78 -6.27 -4.48 -16.99
N CYS A 79 -6.78 -3.49 -16.26
CA CYS A 79 -6.89 -2.11 -16.74
C CYS A 79 -5.54 -1.44 -17.02
N LEU A 80 -4.43 -1.91 -16.42
CA LEU A 80 -3.09 -1.34 -16.67
C LEU A 80 -2.62 -1.50 -18.12
N PHE A 81 -3.11 -2.53 -18.79
CA PHE A 81 -2.72 -2.88 -20.17
C PHE A 81 -3.91 -2.80 -21.14
N CYS A 82 -4.96 -2.06 -20.78
CA CYS A 82 -6.17 -1.94 -21.57
C CYS A 82 -6.15 -0.63 -22.35
N ASP A 83 -6.20 -0.71 -23.67
CA ASP A 83 -6.22 0.45 -24.57
C ASP A 83 -7.52 1.27 -24.44
N GLU A 84 -8.61 0.63 -23.98
CA GLU A 84 -9.93 1.23 -23.84
C GLU A 84 -10.21 1.77 -22.42
N HIS A 85 -9.21 1.86 -21.56
CA HIS A 85 -9.41 2.22 -20.16
C HIS A 85 -10.09 3.58 -19.95
N ASP A 86 -9.94 4.53 -20.88
CA ASP A 86 -10.58 5.85 -20.82
C ASP A 86 -12.08 5.80 -21.07
N GLU A 87 -12.57 4.85 -21.86
CA GLU A 87 -13.99 4.66 -22.09
C GLU A 87 -14.74 4.28 -20.80
N CYS A 88 -14.09 3.57 -19.90
CA CYS A 88 -14.64 3.20 -18.59
C CYS A 88 -14.97 4.42 -17.72
N LYS A 89 -14.32 5.58 -17.94
CA LYS A 89 -14.61 6.82 -17.19
C LYS A 89 -16.07 7.23 -17.29
N LYS A 90 -16.70 6.98 -18.44
CA LYS A 90 -18.13 7.30 -18.69
C LYS A 90 -19.08 6.53 -17.78
N PHE A 91 -18.66 5.38 -17.28
CA PHE A 91 -19.50 4.47 -16.49
C PHE A 91 -19.07 4.31 -15.02
N MET A 92 -18.12 5.12 -14.56
CA MET A 92 -17.53 4.98 -13.22
C MET A 92 -18.55 4.94 -12.08
N GLY A 93 -19.58 5.77 -12.15
CA GLY A 93 -20.62 5.81 -11.12
C GLY A 93 -21.43 4.51 -11.00
N THR A 94 -21.56 3.74 -12.07
CA THR A 94 -22.26 2.44 -12.10
C THR A 94 -21.30 1.30 -11.75
N ILE A 95 -20.10 1.32 -12.30
CA ILE A 95 -19.07 0.30 -12.16
C ILE A 95 -18.64 0.12 -10.71
N ARG A 96 -18.42 1.21 -9.97
CA ARG A 96 -18.00 1.18 -8.56
C ARG A 96 -19.02 0.57 -7.59
N LYS A 97 -20.24 0.34 -8.02
CA LYS A 97 -21.28 -0.35 -7.24
C LYS A 97 -21.20 -1.87 -7.32
N VAL A 98 -20.41 -2.42 -8.23
CA VAL A 98 -20.19 -3.86 -8.34
C VAL A 98 -19.39 -4.34 -7.13
N GLY A 99 -19.84 -5.38 -6.46
CA GLY A 99 -19.31 -5.85 -5.18
C GLY A 99 -17.94 -6.56 -5.24
N VAL A 100 -17.28 -6.61 -6.42
CA VAL A 100 -16.00 -7.28 -6.64
C VAL A 100 -15.06 -6.37 -7.44
N THR A 101 -13.78 -6.38 -7.11
CA THR A 101 -12.76 -5.64 -7.84
C THR A 101 -12.13 -6.53 -8.89
N THR A 102 -12.42 -6.29 -10.15
CA THR A 102 -11.91 -7.07 -11.29
C THR A 102 -10.85 -6.32 -12.11
N GLY A 103 -10.54 -5.09 -11.75
CA GLY A 103 -9.53 -4.27 -12.40
C GLY A 103 -9.36 -2.93 -11.71
N CYS A 104 -8.37 -2.16 -12.11
CA CYS A 104 -8.01 -0.89 -11.44
C CYS A 104 -9.16 0.11 -11.40
N ARG A 105 -9.94 0.22 -12.49
CA ARG A 105 -11.09 1.15 -12.56
C ARG A 105 -12.19 0.88 -11.56
N TYR A 106 -12.24 -0.33 -11.01
CA TYR A 106 -13.18 -0.75 -9.96
C TYR A 106 -12.56 -0.68 -8.58
N CYS A 107 -11.27 -0.36 -8.50
CA CYS A 107 -10.50 -0.32 -7.27
C CYS A 107 -10.67 1.03 -6.56
N PRO A 108 -10.81 1.06 -5.22
CA PRO A 108 -10.85 2.31 -4.47
C PRO A 108 -9.56 3.15 -4.58
N ASN A 109 -8.42 2.53 -4.92
CA ASN A 109 -7.13 3.21 -5.08
C ASN A 109 -6.78 3.54 -6.55
N ASP A 110 -7.73 3.50 -7.47
CA ASP A 110 -7.48 3.88 -8.87
C ASP A 110 -6.83 5.28 -8.95
N ALA A 111 -5.79 5.40 -9.76
CA ALA A 111 -4.94 6.60 -9.91
C ALA A 111 -4.15 7.03 -8.64
N SER A 112 -4.25 6.31 -7.52
CA SER A 112 -3.52 6.60 -6.26
C SER A 112 -2.83 5.33 -5.72
N CYS A 113 -2.40 4.43 -6.60
CA CYS A 113 -1.90 3.10 -6.27
C CYS A 113 -0.38 3.02 -6.51
N GLU A 114 0.39 2.71 -5.48
CA GLU A 114 1.85 2.53 -5.61
C GLU A 114 2.23 1.42 -6.60
N LEU A 115 1.38 0.38 -6.75
CA LEU A 115 1.64 -0.69 -7.72
C LEU A 115 1.52 -0.18 -9.16
N GLN A 116 0.52 0.65 -9.48
CA GLN A 116 0.38 1.30 -10.79
C GLN A 116 1.63 2.16 -11.10
N GLU A 117 2.02 3.01 -10.16
CA GLU A 117 3.20 3.87 -10.30
C GLU A 117 4.49 3.07 -10.57
N ILE A 118 4.68 1.95 -9.88
CA ILE A 118 5.87 1.11 -10.08
C ILE A 118 5.82 0.39 -11.43
N VAL A 119 4.67 -0.09 -11.86
CA VAL A 119 4.48 -0.70 -13.19
C VAL A 119 4.89 0.27 -14.29
N ASP A 120 4.43 1.52 -14.21
CA ASP A 120 4.78 2.58 -15.16
C ASP A 120 6.29 2.89 -15.14
N LYS A 121 6.87 3.10 -13.95
CA LYS A 121 8.30 3.43 -13.79
C LYS A 121 9.26 2.31 -14.21
N VAL A 122 8.85 1.06 -14.08
CA VAL A 122 9.63 -0.11 -14.52
C VAL A 122 9.43 -0.36 -16.03
N GLY A 123 8.43 0.28 -16.64
CA GLY A 123 8.13 0.16 -18.06
C GLY A 123 7.55 -1.21 -18.43
N LEU A 124 6.68 -1.76 -17.61
CA LEU A 124 5.98 -3.01 -17.94
C LEU A 124 4.73 -2.69 -18.75
N THR A 125 4.70 -3.14 -20.02
CA THR A 125 3.63 -2.84 -20.98
C THR A 125 2.68 -3.99 -21.23
N GLU A 126 3.03 -5.20 -20.77
CA GLU A 126 2.20 -6.40 -20.95
C GLU A 126 2.48 -7.44 -19.86
N THR A 127 1.56 -8.35 -19.69
CA THR A 127 1.77 -9.54 -18.85
C THR A 127 1.58 -10.81 -19.66
N SER A 128 2.54 -11.74 -19.54
CA SER A 128 2.49 -13.05 -20.19
C SER A 128 1.88 -14.14 -19.31
N TYR A 129 1.65 -13.86 -18.03
CA TYR A 129 1.05 -14.81 -17.11
C TYR A 129 -0.47 -14.65 -17.08
N PRO A 130 -1.23 -15.77 -17.04
CA PRO A 130 -2.66 -15.71 -16.85
C PRO A 130 -2.98 -15.11 -15.47
N VAL A 131 -3.99 -14.24 -15.42
CA VAL A 131 -4.46 -13.66 -14.15
C VAL A 131 -5.32 -14.69 -13.41
N TYR A 132 -4.89 -15.06 -12.22
CA TYR A 132 -5.63 -15.92 -11.31
C TYR A 132 -6.41 -15.09 -10.30
N TYR A 133 -7.71 -14.96 -10.51
CA TYR A 133 -8.57 -14.28 -9.56
C TYR A 133 -8.86 -15.19 -8.36
N ARG A 134 -8.45 -14.78 -7.17
CA ARG A 134 -8.52 -15.60 -5.94
C ARG A 134 -9.94 -15.82 -5.42
N GLY A 135 -10.87 -14.91 -5.73
CA GLY A 135 -12.29 -15.05 -5.40
C GLY A 135 -12.62 -14.92 -3.91
N PHE A 136 -11.78 -14.24 -3.13
CA PHE A 136 -12.09 -13.98 -1.73
C PHE A 136 -13.24 -12.99 -1.59
N PRO A 137 -14.16 -13.20 -0.62
CA PRO A 137 -15.17 -12.22 -0.30
C PRO A 137 -14.54 -10.95 0.26
N VAL A 138 -15.14 -9.79 -0.04
CA VAL A 138 -14.75 -8.53 0.57
C VAL A 138 -15.27 -8.47 2.00
N GLU A 139 -14.38 -8.30 2.97
CA GLU A 139 -14.75 -8.15 4.38
C GLU A 139 -15.18 -6.72 4.67
N LYS A 140 -16.44 -6.55 5.10
CA LYS A 140 -17.07 -5.23 5.36
C LYS A 140 -17.56 -5.04 6.80
N TYR A 141 -17.26 -5.98 7.68
CA TYR A 141 -17.75 -5.97 9.07
C TYR A 141 -17.02 -4.97 9.98
N ASP A 142 -15.80 -4.56 9.61
CA ASP A 142 -15.09 -3.52 10.36
C ASP A 142 -15.79 -2.16 10.22
N PRO A 143 -15.86 -1.33 11.28
CA PRO A 143 -16.64 -0.09 11.25
C PRO A 143 -16.06 0.97 10.32
N PHE A 144 -14.74 1.06 10.16
CA PHE A 144 -14.06 2.18 9.51
C PHE A 144 -13.41 1.86 8.15
N TYR A 145 -13.16 0.59 7.84
CA TYR A 145 -12.51 0.19 6.59
C TYR A 145 -13.03 -1.15 6.08
N ASP A 146 -12.88 -1.36 4.79
CA ASP A 146 -13.13 -2.63 4.12
C ASP A 146 -11.80 -3.31 3.77
N ARG A 147 -11.83 -4.64 3.64
CA ARG A 147 -10.70 -5.46 3.20
C ARG A 147 -11.07 -6.29 2.00
N ASP A 148 -10.30 -6.15 0.92
CA ASP A 148 -10.38 -6.96 -0.28
C ASP A 148 -9.06 -7.71 -0.48
N TYR A 149 -9.03 -8.99 -0.09
CA TYR A 149 -7.82 -9.81 -0.22
C TYR A 149 -7.45 -10.14 -1.66
N ASN A 150 -8.34 -9.94 -2.62
CA ASN A 150 -8.02 -10.08 -4.03
C ASN A 150 -7.05 -9.00 -4.50
N LEU A 151 -6.98 -7.87 -3.80
CA LEU A 151 -6.06 -6.77 -4.06
C LEU A 151 -4.78 -6.84 -3.21
N CYS A 152 -4.67 -7.82 -2.31
CA CYS A 152 -3.55 -7.93 -1.39
C CYS A 152 -2.35 -8.60 -2.07
N ILE A 153 -1.22 -7.88 -2.11
CA ILE A 153 0.07 -8.38 -2.65
C ILE A 153 0.97 -8.98 -1.56
N LEU A 154 0.47 -9.21 -0.36
CA LEU A 154 1.17 -9.81 0.78
C LEU A 154 2.50 -9.10 1.14
N CYS A 155 2.60 -7.79 0.92
CA CYS A 155 3.82 -7.01 1.20
C CYS A 155 4.19 -6.92 2.69
N GLY A 156 3.26 -7.24 3.61
CA GLY A 156 3.46 -7.27 5.05
C GLY A 156 3.57 -5.90 5.74
N ARG A 157 3.38 -4.77 5.04
CA ARG A 157 3.44 -3.43 5.67
C ARG A 157 2.45 -3.30 6.82
N CYS A 158 1.19 -3.69 6.60
CA CYS A 158 0.11 -3.60 7.60
C CYS A 158 0.39 -4.46 8.84
N VAL A 159 0.97 -5.64 8.68
CA VAL A 159 1.38 -6.50 9.80
C VAL A 159 2.50 -5.81 10.60
N ARG A 160 3.52 -5.31 9.91
CA ARG A 160 4.68 -4.71 10.57
C ARG A 160 4.35 -3.37 11.25
N VAL A 161 3.54 -2.51 10.63
CA VAL A 161 3.12 -1.27 11.28
C VAL A 161 2.30 -1.56 12.55
N CYS A 162 1.42 -2.56 12.51
CA CYS A 162 0.64 -2.99 13.66
C CYS A 162 1.51 -3.53 14.79
N ASN A 163 2.51 -4.34 14.45
CA ASN A 163 3.36 -5.01 15.43
C ASN A 163 4.52 -4.15 15.93
N SER A 164 5.21 -3.42 15.04
CA SER A 164 6.48 -2.76 15.36
C SER A 164 6.34 -1.26 15.65
N VAL A 165 5.30 -0.61 15.12
CA VAL A 165 5.08 0.83 15.29
C VAL A 165 3.94 1.11 16.28
N ARG A 166 2.79 0.46 16.06
CA ARG A 166 1.63 0.61 16.96
C ARG A 166 1.69 -0.27 18.21
N LEU A 167 2.53 -1.30 18.21
CA LEU A 167 2.69 -2.29 19.28
C LEU A 167 1.38 -2.98 19.71
N ASN A 168 0.38 -2.97 18.84
CA ASN A 168 -0.94 -3.55 19.11
C ASN A 168 -0.98 -5.07 18.85
N GLY A 169 -0.24 -5.55 17.83
CA GLY A 169 -0.09 -6.98 17.55
C GLY A 169 -1.34 -7.69 17.00
N THR A 170 -2.37 -6.97 16.60
CA THR A 170 -3.63 -7.56 16.13
C THR A 170 -3.48 -8.29 14.79
N LEU A 171 -2.62 -7.79 13.89
CA LEU A 171 -2.50 -8.32 12.54
C LEU A 171 -1.36 -9.33 12.40
N ALA A 172 -1.66 -10.46 11.75
CA ALA A 172 -0.71 -11.49 11.38
C ALA A 172 -0.98 -12.03 9.96
N PHE A 173 0.00 -12.73 9.39
CA PHE A 173 -0.26 -13.58 8.23
C PHE A 173 -1.06 -14.80 8.68
N LYS A 174 -2.18 -15.05 8.06
CA LYS A 174 -3.05 -16.21 8.28
C LYS A 174 -2.90 -17.19 7.14
N GLN A 175 -3.00 -18.49 7.42
CA GLN A 175 -2.85 -19.56 6.44
C GLN A 175 -1.45 -19.53 5.74
N ARG A 176 -1.31 -20.24 4.62
CA ARG A 176 -0.09 -20.28 3.83
C ARG A 176 -0.37 -20.59 2.36
N GLY A 177 0.65 -20.34 1.51
CA GLY A 177 0.54 -20.52 0.06
C GLY A 177 -0.57 -19.65 -0.51
N LYS A 178 -1.34 -20.18 -1.45
CA LYS A 178 -2.42 -19.45 -2.14
C LYS A 178 -3.56 -18.98 -1.24
N LEU A 179 -3.69 -19.54 -0.03
CA LEU A 179 -4.71 -19.18 0.94
C LEU A 179 -4.25 -18.10 1.93
N THR A 180 -3.02 -17.61 1.80
CA THR A 180 -2.49 -16.60 2.71
C THR A 180 -3.33 -15.32 2.66
N THR A 181 -3.77 -14.87 3.83
CA THR A 181 -4.45 -13.59 4.06
C THR A 181 -3.84 -12.88 5.26
N ILE A 182 -4.30 -11.66 5.54
CA ILE A 182 -3.85 -10.84 6.67
C ILE A 182 -5.03 -10.57 7.60
N GLY A 183 -4.88 -10.85 8.87
CA GLY A 183 -5.95 -10.58 9.84
C GLY A 183 -5.58 -10.98 11.25
N PRO A 184 -6.52 -10.88 12.19
CA PRO A 184 -6.36 -11.40 13.53
C PRO A 184 -6.16 -12.92 13.54
N ALA A 185 -5.35 -13.40 14.47
CA ALA A 185 -5.16 -14.85 14.66
C ALA A 185 -6.45 -15.53 15.14
N PHE A 186 -6.57 -16.82 14.83
CA PHE A 186 -7.69 -17.69 15.26
C PHE A 186 -9.06 -17.24 14.76
N ASP A 187 -9.12 -16.64 13.56
CA ASP A 187 -10.34 -16.16 12.88
C ASP A 187 -11.24 -15.24 13.74
N ARG A 188 -10.67 -14.57 14.74
CA ARG A 188 -11.34 -13.54 15.52
C ARG A 188 -11.60 -12.30 14.66
N THR A 189 -12.62 -11.53 15.02
CA THR A 189 -12.81 -10.18 14.49
C THR A 189 -11.70 -9.24 15.01
N HIS A 190 -11.52 -8.10 14.36
CA HIS A 190 -10.54 -7.09 14.81
C HIS A 190 -10.86 -6.59 16.21
N LEU A 191 -12.15 -6.40 16.55
CA LEU A 191 -12.58 -5.97 17.86
C LEU A 191 -12.25 -7.02 18.93
N GLU A 192 -12.58 -8.28 18.72
CA GLU A 192 -12.28 -9.38 19.64
C GLU A 192 -10.77 -9.60 19.85
N ALA A 193 -9.96 -9.23 18.85
CA ALA A 193 -8.51 -9.29 18.94
C ALA A 193 -7.88 -8.05 19.59
N GLY A 194 -8.68 -7.10 20.08
CA GLY A 194 -8.20 -5.88 20.73
C GLY A 194 -7.67 -4.82 19.77
N CYS A 195 -8.17 -4.78 18.53
CA CYS A 195 -7.80 -3.73 17.58
C CYS A 195 -8.30 -2.36 18.06
N GLU A 196 -7.41 -1.37 18.10
CA GLU A 196 -7.73 0.01 18.47
C GLU A 196 -8.30 0.84 17.31
N PHE A 197 -8.44 0.25 16.13
CA PHE A 197 -8.88 0.93 14.90
C PHE A 197 -8.10 2.21 14.57
N CYS A 198 -6.82 2.25 14.89
CA CYS A 198 -5.96 3.42 14.65
C CYS A 198 -5.76 3.76 13.15
N GLY A 199 -6.11 2.86 12.23
CA GLY A 199 -6.02 3.05 10.79
C GLY A 199 -4.61 3.00 10.19
N ALA A 200 -3.56 2.71 10.97
CA ALA A 200 -2.20 2.63 10.46
C ALA A 200 -2.05 1.60 9.31
N CYS A 201 -2.75 0.46 9.41
CA CYS A 201 -2.77 -0.56 8.35
C CYS A 201 -3.41 -0.05 7.05
N VAL A 202 -4.40 0.83 7.13
CA VAL A 202 -5.04 1.49 5.97
C VAL A 202 -4.04 2.43 5.29
N THR A 203 -3.37 3.27 6.09
CA THR A 203 -2.42 4.28 5.59
C THR A 203 -1.22 3.67 4.87
N VAL A 204 -0.69 2.53 5.35
CA VAL A 204 0.52 1.91 4.77
C VAL A 204 0.23 0.91 3.66
N CYS A 205 -1.04 0.64 3.34
CA CYS A 205 -1.39 -0.30 2.28
C CYS A 205 -1.07 0.29 0.91
N PRO A 206 -0.19 -0.33 0.10
CA PRO A 206 0.23 0.21 -1.18
C PRO A 206 -0.79 -0.02 -2.31
N THR A 207 -1.83 -0.79 -2.02
CA THR A 207 -2.91 -1.13 -2.97
C THR A 207 -4.28 -0.85 -2.35
N GLY A 208 -5.37 -1.08 -3.06
CA GLY A 208 -6.73 -0.94 -2.55
C GLY A 208 -7.21 -2.07 -1.62
N ALA A 209 -6.30 -2.93 -1.14
CA ALA A 209 -6.66 -4.09 -0.32
C ALA A 209 -7.27 -3.73 1.04
N ILE A 210 -6.90 -2.59 1.60
CA ILE A 210 -7.53 -2.02 2.81
C ILE A 210 -7.90 -0.58 2.48
N SER A 211 -9.17 -0.24 2.56
CA SER A 211 -9.68 1.08 2.18
C SER A 211 -10.63 1.66 3.22
N ALA A 212 -10.43 2.92 3.60
CA ALA A 212 -11.31 3.62 4.52
C ALA A 212 -12.70 3.79 3.90
N LYS A 213 -13.76 3.45 4.64
CA LYS A 213 -15.14 3.49 4.14
C LYS A 213 -15.58 4.90 3.75
N ALA A 214 -15.17 5.89 4.53
CA ALA A 214 -15.53 7.29 4.30
C ALA A 214 -14.93 7.83 3.00
N SER A 215 -13.67 7.50 2.67
CA SER A 215 -12.92 8.14 1.58
C SER A 215 -12.72 7.32 0.32
N LYS A 216 -12.94 6.01 0.36
CA LYS A 216 -12.53 5.06 -0.69
C LYS A 216 -13.03 5.35 -2.11
N TRP A 217 -14.08 6.13 -2.30
CA TRP A 217 -14.65 6.40 -3.61
C TRP A 217 -14.51 7.85 -4.09
N TYR A 218 -13.86 8.69 -3.30
CA TYR A 218 -13.62 10.09 -3.69
C TYR A 218 -12.51 10.24 -4.75
N GLY A 219 -11.61 9.25 -4.88
CA GLY A 219 -10.46 9.31 -5.77
C GLY A 219 -9.33 10.19 -5.19
N MET A 220 -8.55 10.83 -6.05
CA MET A 220 -7.45 11.70 -5.62
C MET A 220 -7.99 12.98 -4.97
N ALA A 221 -7.31 13.42 -3.90
CA ALA A 221 -7.54 14.74 -3.32
C ALA A 221 -6.96 15.84 -4.21
N ASP A 222 -7.57 17.01 -4.18
CA ASP A 222 -7.07 18.19 -4.89
C ASP A 222 -5.89 18.82 -4.14
N THR A 223 -5.99 18.84 -2.80
CA THR A 223 -4.97 19.43 -1.92
C THR A 223 -4.81 18.61 -0.63
N GLN A 224 -3.70 18.88 0.08
CA GLN A 224 -3.47 18.41 1.45
C GLN A 224 -3.15 19.59 2.35
N VAL A 225 -3.74 19.61 3.56
CA VAL A 225 -3.54 20.66 4.56
C VAL A 225 -3.08 20.02 5.86
N THR A 226 -1.94 20.45 6.38
CA THR A 226 -1.47 20.03 7.71
C THR A 226 -2.20 20.81 8.79
N THR A 227 -2.72 20.12 9.79
CA THR A 227 -3.44 20.72 10.92
C THR A 227 -3.24 19.91 12.20
N THR A 228 -3.68 20.50 13.31
CA THR A 228 -3.67 19.83 14.62
C THR A 228 -5.03 19.20 14.90
N CYS A 229 -5.03 17.97 15.42
CA CYS A 229 -6.24 17.25 15.83
C CYS A 229 -6.95 17.98 16.98
N MET A 230 -8.25 18.20 16.85
CA MET A 230 -9.06 18.96 17.81
C MET A 230 -9.75 18.10 18.90
N PHE A 231 -9.63 16.77 18.84
CA PHE A 231 -10.42 15.88 19.70
C PHE A 231 -9.90 15.71 21.13
N CYS A 232 -8.64 16.01 21.38
CA CYS A 232 -8.06 15.96 22.73
C CYS A 232 -6.78 16.82 22.84
N SER A 233 -6.25 16.96 24.05
CA SER A 233 -5.08 17.80 24.35
C SER A 233 -3.71 17.22 23.95
N VAL A 234 -3.66 16.04 23.31
CA VAL A 234 -2.39 15.48 22.81
C VAL A 234 -1.82 16.35 21.69
N GLY A 235 -2.69 16.94 20.84
CA GLY A 235 -2.25 17.86 19.78
C GLY A 235 -1.60 17.17 18.58
N CYS A 236 -2.01 15.91 18.28
CA CYS A 236 -1.50 15.17 17.12
C CYS A 236 -1.59 15.97 15.83
N GLN A 237 -0.53 15.93 15.03
CA GLN A 237 -0.51 16.53 13.71
C GLN A 237 -1.08 15.56 12.68
N MET A 238 -1.83 16.10 11.73
CA MET A 238 -2.44 15.30 10.66
C MET A 238 -2.46 16.05 9.34
N LYS A 239 -2.49 15.31 8.25
CA LYS A 239 -2.65 15.82 6.88
C LYS A 239 -4.06 15.53 6.41
N LEU A 240 -4.90 16.54 6.30
CA LEU A 240 -6.25 16.44 5.76
C LEU A 240 -6.19 16.41 4.24
N LYS A 241 -6.82 15.42 3.63
CA LYS A 241 -7.07 15.37 2.19
C LYS A 241 -8.35 16.12 1.88
N VAL A 242 -8.27 17.10 0.99
CA VAL A 242 -9.39 17.95 0.60
C VAL A 242 -9.72 17.76 -0.87
N LYS A 243 -11.00 17.65 -1.19
CA LYS A 243 -11.53 17.57 -2.55
C LYS A 243 -12.82 18.35 -2.67
N ASN A 244 -12.90 19.24 -3.66
CA ASN A 244 -14.06 20.15 -3.86
C ASN A 244 -14.42 20.91 -2.57
N ASP A 245 -13.43 21.42 -1.85
CA ASP A 245 -13.53 22.12 -0.57
C ASP A 245 -14.09 21.26 0.60
N GLU A 246 -14.20 19.95 0.42
CA GLU A 246 -14.62 19.00 1.47
C GLU A 246 -13.43 18.16 1.98
N VAL A 247 -13.36 17.93 3.29
CA VAL A 247 -12.38 17.02 3.87
C VAL A 247 -12.83 15.58 3.63
N ILE A 248 -12.07 14.84 2.82
CA ILE A 248 -12.41 13.47 2.43
C ILE A 248 -11.65 12.41 3.22
N ASP A 249 -10.50 12.74 3.79
CA ASP A 249 -9.68 11.79 4.58
C ASP A 249 -8.73 12.55 5.51
N ALA A 250 -8.32 11.92 6.61
CA ALA A 250 -7.34 12.43 7.55
C ALA A 250 -6.19 11.43 7.72
N LEU A 251 -5.00 11.80 7.29
CA LEU A 251 -3.81 10.95 7.35
C LEU A 251 -2.90 11.35 8.51
N PRO A 252 -2.11 10.42 9.08
CA PRO A 252 -1.06 10.76 10.02
C PRO A 252 0.02 11.64 9.37
N ASP A 253 0.59 12.55 10.13
CA ASP A 253 1.80 13.25 9.75
C ASP A 253 3.01 12.58 10.42
N TYR A 254 3.77 11.81 9.65
CA TYR A 254 4.94 11.10 10.16
C TYR A 254 6.13 12.02 10.48
N ASP A 255 6.09 13.28 10.01
CA ASP A 255 7.11 14.28 10.26
C ASP A 255 6.82 15.08 11.56
N SER A 256 5.73 14.77 12.25
CA SER A 256 5.32 15.41 13.49
C SER A 256 6.24 15.07 14.66
N ASP A 257 6.76 16.08 15.35
CA ASP A 257 7.52 15.91 16.59
C ASP A 257 6.63 15.50 17.77
N VAL A 258 5.31 15.74 17.69
CA VAL A 258 4.36 15.49 18.79
C VAL A 258 3.97 14.03 18.89
N ASP A 259 3.55 13.43 17.77
CA ASP A 259 2.94 12.10 17.75
C ASP A 259 3.58 11.15 16.73
N GLN A 260 4.53 11.63 15.92
CA GLN A 260 5.25 10.84 14.93
C GLN A 260 4.32 9.97 14.04
N GLY A 261 3.15 10.50 13.73
CA GLY A 261 2.11 9.83 12.96
C GLY A 261 1.30 8.78 13.73
N LEU A 262 1.36 8.76 15.05
CA LEU A 262 0.63 7.80 15.89
C LEU A 262 -0.78 8.28 16.26
N ILE A 263 -1.52 8.84 15.31
CA ILE A 263 -2.90 9.28 15.53
C ILE A 263 -3.82 8.12 15.96
N CYS A 264 -4.85 8.41 16.75
CA CYS A 264 -5.84 7.43 17.19
C CYS A 264 -7.03 7.34 16.22
N VAL A 265 -7.97 6.44 16.51
CA VAL A 265 -9.19 6.22 15.73
C VAL A 265 -9.98 7.53 15.48
N LYS A 266 -10.08 8.42 16.47
CA LYS A 266 -10.81 9.69 16.33
C LYS A 266 -10.14 10.61 15.30
N GLY A 267 -8.83 10.85 15.43
CA GLY A 267 -8.09 11.67 14.47
C GLY A 267 -8.08 11.07 13.06
N ARG A 268 -8.06 9.73 12.94
CA ARG A 268 -8.00 9.04 11.65
C ARG A 268 -9.34 8.99 10.91
N PHE A 269 -10.46 8.76 11.61
CA PHE A 269 -11.72 8.44 10.95
C PHE A 269 -12.88 9.38 11.28
N ALA A 270 -12.86 10.14 12.38
CA ALA A 270 -14.00 10.96 12.74
C ALA A 270 -14.04 12.32 12.01
N ILE A 271 -12.89 12.89 11.60
CA ILE A 271 -12.85 14.21 10.97
C ILE A 271 -13.64 14.29 9.64
N PRO A 272 -13.56 13.31 8.72
CA PRO A 272 -14.34 13.36 7.50
C PRO A 272 -15.86 13.25 7.69
N GLU A 273 -16.32 12.94 8.90
CA GLU A 273 -17.75 12.82 9.23
C GLU A 273 -18.32 14.09 9.87
N TYR A 274 -17.48 15.11 10.16
CA TYR A 274 -17.85 16.41 10.69
C TYR A 274 -17.77 17.50 9.61
#